data_29d4e9a222bf51a60a0522fed55de73c
#
_entry.id   29d4e9a222bf51a60a0522fed55de73c
#
_cell.length_a   1.000
_cell.length_b   1.000
_cell.length_c   1.000
_cell.angle_alpha   90.00
_cell.angle_beta   90.00
_cell.angle_gamma   90.00
#
_symmetry.space_group_name_H-M   'P 1'
#
loop_
_entity.id
_entity.type
_entity.pdbx_description
1 polymer ?
#
loop_
_entity_poly.entity_id
_entity_poly.type
_entity_poly.pdbx_seq_one_letter_code
_entity_poly.pdbx_strand_id
1 'polypeptide(L)'
;MVFTRRQIIVSAAAAVAVCSSPTVFAANKSVKIAVGGKALYYYLPISIAESLGYFKDEGLDVEIIDFQGGSRSLQAVVGGSADVVSGAFEHTLAMQARGQAMQAFVLQGRAPQCVFAVSKKTMPNFKSMSDLKGKKIGVTAPGSSSHAIAIFILRNAGIEPKDVSFIGVGASAAAVA
;
A
#
# COMPACT_ATOMS: atom_id res chain seq x y z
N MET A 1 -48.27 -25.33 41.62
CA MET A 1 -48.65 -24.74 40.31
C MET A 1 -48.54 -25.81 39.26
N VAL A 2 -49.65 -26.35 38.73
CA VAL A 2 -49.64 -27.47 37.75
C VAL A 2 -49.84 -26.84 36.39
N PHE A 3 -48.81 -26.92 35.54
CA PHE A 3 -48.92 -26.43 34.19
C PHE A 3 -49.80 -27.37 33.33
N THR A 4 -50.74 -26.78 32.60
CA THR A 4 -51.60 -27.57 31.68
C THR A 4 -50.86 -27.97 30.42
N ARG A 5 -51.24 -29.11 29.80
CA ARG A 5 -50.62 -29.63 28.54
C ARG A 5 -50.55 -28.57 27.45
N ARG A 6 -51.48 -27.66 27.39
CA ARG A 6 -51.52 -26.54 26.42
C ARG A 6 -50.41 -25.51 26.67
N GLN A 7 -50.10 -25.20 27.93
CA GLN A 7 -49.04 -24.26 28.29
C GLN A 7 -47.65 -24.80 27.97
N ILE A 8 -47.44 -26.14 28.12
CA ILE A 8 -46.17 -26.79 27.77
C ILE A 8 -45.93 -26.75 26.25
N ILE A 9 -46.98 -26.97 25.43
CA ILE A 9 -46.87 -26.95 23.96
C ILE A 9 -46.57 -25.55 23.44
N VAL A 10 -47.16 -24.51 23.99
CA VAL A 10 -46.91 -23.11 23.61
C VAL A 10 -45.48 -22.68 24.01
N SER A 11 -45.01 -23.12 25.18
CA SER A 11 -43.63 -22.83 25.64
C SER A 11 -42.56 -23.55 24.81
N ALA A 12 -42.83 -24.78 24.36
CA ALA A 12 -41.93 -25.54 23.48
C ALA A 12 -41.85 -24.94 22.07
N ALA A 13 -42.96 -24.46 21.51
CA ALA A 13 -43.01 -23.78 20.22
C ALA A 13 -42.26 -22.45 20.23
N ALA A 14 -42.31 -21.69 21.32
CA ALA A 14 -41.58 -20.44 21.48
C ALA A 14 -40.04 -20.68 21.60
N ALA A 15 -39.61 -21.77 22.23
CA ALA A 15 -38.21 -22.13 22.36
C ALA A 15 -37.57 -22.56 21.05
N VAL A 16 -38.34 -23.22 20.16
CA VAL A 16 -37.83 -23.62 18.83
C VAL A 16 -37.71 -22.43 17.87
N ALA A 17 -38.56 -21.42 17.99
CA ALA A 17 -38.48 -20.23 17.15
C ALA A 17 -37.24 -19.35 17.40
N VAL A 18 -36.65 -19.41 18.63
CA VAL A 18 -35.42 -18.66 18.96
C VAL A 18 -34.15 -19.29 18.38
N CYS A 19 -34.16 -20.63 18.11
CA CYS A 19 -33.01 -21.33 17.55
C CYS A 19 -32.88 -21.26 16.03
N SER A 20 -33.90 -20.72 15.34
CA SER A 20 -33.90 -20.58 13.87
C SER A 20 -33.73 -19.12 13.40
N SER A 21 -33.10 -18.26 14.23
CA SER A 21 -32.66 -16.94 13.74
C SER A 21 -31.67 -17.19 12.61
N PRO A 22 -31.94 -16.72 11.38
CA PRO A 22 -30.95 -16.82 10.33
C PRO A 22 -29.70 -16.09 10.83
N THR A 23 -28.57 -16.78 10.84
CA THR A 23 -27.27 -16.14 10.98
C THR A 23 -27.16 -15.16 9.82
N VAL A 24 -27.42 -13.88 10.09
CA VAL A 24 -27.13 -12.81 9.16
C VAL A 24 -25.61 -12.78 9.05
N PHE A 25 -25.06 -13.47 8.05
CA PHE A 25 -23.69 -13.24 7.65
C PHE A 25 -23.61 -11.76 7.25
N ALA A 26 -22.98 -10.94 8.07
CA ALA A 26 -22.69 -9.59 7.69
C ALA A 26 -21.94 -9.66 6.35
N ALA A 27 -22.44 -8.99 5.32
CA ALA A 27 -21.76 -8.91 4.04
C ALA A 27 -20.33 -8.40 4.29
N ASN A 28 -19.33 -9.08 3.72
CA ASN A 28 -17.95 -8.66 3.85
C ASN A 28 -17.82 -7.21 3.42
N LYS A 29 -17.12 -6.41 4.23
CA LYS A 29 -16.87 -5.01 3.92
C LYS A 29 -15.85 -4.93 2.79
N SER A 30 -16.25 -4.38 1.65
CA SER A 30 -15.34 -4.17 0.51
C SER A 30 -14.36 -3.05 0.82
N VAL A 31 -13.07 -3.28 0.55
CA VAL A 31 -11.97 -2.31 0.76
C VAL A 31 -11.01 -2.37 -0.43
N LYS A 32 -10.73 -1.22 -1.03
CA LYS A 32 -9.76 -1.07 -2.12
C LYS A 32 -8.44 -0.55 -1.58
N ILE A 33 -7.37 -1.34 -1.75
CA ILE A 33 -6.02 -0.98 -1.31
C ILE A 33 -5.16 -0.67 -2.53
N ALA A 34 -4.70 0.57 -2.65
CA ALA A 34 -3.78 1.01 -3.70
C ALA A 34 -2.33 0.73 -3.30
N VAL A 35 -1.57 0.08 -4.18
CA VAL A 35 -0.14 -0.20 -4.02
C VAL A 35 0.65 0.33 -5.21
N GLY A 36 1.93 0.64 -5.02
CA GLY A 36 2.78 1.22 -6.05
C GLY A 36 3.83 0.24 -6.57
N GLY A 37 3.39 -0.91 -7.10
CA GLY A 37 4.24 -1.99 -7.61
C GLY A 37 4.12 -3.25 -6.78
N LYS A 38 2.98 -3.95 -6.87
CA LYS A 38 2.63 -5.15 -6.08
C LYS A 38 3.73 -6.23 -6.10
N ALA A 39 4.48 -6.33 -7.20
CA ALA A 39 5.57 -7.31 -7.34
C ALA A 39 6.84 -6.98 -6.52
N LEU A 40 6.96 -5.81 -5.93
CA LEU A 40 8.10 -5.44 -5.10
C LEU A 40 8.05 -6.14 -3.74
N TYR A 41 9.21 -6.57 -3.22
CA TYR A 41 9.32 -7.15 -1.87
C TYR A 41 8.76 -6.24 -0.77
N TYR A 42 8.72 -4.94 -0.99
CA TYR A 42 8.09 -3.97 -0.10
C TYR A 42 6.62 -4.31 0.20
N TYR A 43 5.89 -4.87 -0.79
CA TYR A 43 4.49 -5.24 -0.67
C TYR A 43 4.26 -6.72 -0.34
N LEU A 44 5.34 -7.48 -0.06
CA LEU A 44 5.23 -8.90 0.25
C LEU A 44 4.27 -9.20 1.43
N PRO A 45 4.27 -8.45 2.55
CA PRO A 45 3.35 -8.72 3.66
C PRO A 45 1.87 -8.65 3.25
N ILE A 46 1.48 -7.66 2.45
CA ILE A 46 0.10 -7.51 1.98
C ILE A 46 -0.28 -8.60 0.97
N SER A 47 0.66 -9.01 0.11
CA SER A 47 0.47 -10.09 -0.84
C SER A 47 0.32 -11.45 -0.14
N ILE A 48 1.04 -11.68 0.96
CA ILE A 48 0.89 -12.86 1.81
C ILE A 48 -0.50 -12.85 2.47
N ALA A 49 -0.93 -11.72 3.04
CA ALA A 49 -2.24 -11.60 3.68
C ALA A 49 -3.39 -11.89 2.69
N GLU A 50 -3.27 -11.41 1.46
CA GLU A 50 -4.21 -11.72 0.37
C GLU A 50 -4.22 -13.22 0.03
N SER A 51 -3.02 -13.79 -0.21
CA SER A 51 -2.86 -15.18 -0.66
C SER A 51 -3.29 -16.20 0.38
N LEU A 52 -3.09 -15.91 1.66
CA LEU A 52 -3.46 -16.78 2.78
C LEU A 52 -4.90 -16.54 3.29
N GLY A 53 -5.62 -15.58 2.71
CA GLY A 53 -7.02 -15.33 3.05
C GLY A 53 -7.25 -14.54 4.33
N TYR A 54 -6.22 -13.96 4.96
CA TYR A 54 -6.33 -13.24 6.23
C TYR A 54 -7.34 -12.08 6.21
N PHE A 55 -7.50 -11.42 5.07
CA PHE A 55 -8.53 -10.39 4.93
C PHE A 55 -9.94 -10.97 5.02
N LYS A 56 -10.17 -12.14 4.42
CA LYS A 56 -11.46 -12.82 4.48
C LYS A 56 -11.77 -13.33 5.87
N ASP A 57 -10.76 -13.81 6.60
CA ASP A 57 -10.90 -14.27 7.98
C ASP A 57 -11.37 -13.12 8.90
N GLU A 58 -11.01 -11.87 8.57
CA GLU A 58 -11.45 -10.65 9.26
C GLU A 58 -12.75 -10.05 8.67
N GLY A 59 -13.44 -10.76 7.77
CA GLY A 59 -14.69 -10.30 7.15
C GLY A 59 -14.50 -9.16 6.15
N LEU A 60 -13.31 -9.06 5.54
CA LEU A 60 -13.00 -8.05 4.55
C LEU A 60 -12.91 -8.66 3.15
N ASP A 61 -13.56 -8.01 2.18
CA ASP A 61 -13.38 -8.28 0.75
C ASP A 61 -12.43 -7.24 0.18
N VAL A 62 -11.13 -7.61 0.09
CA VAL A 62 -10.06 -6.69 -0.28
C VAL A 62 -9.71 -6.83 -1.75
N GLU A 63 -9.73 -5.70 -2.48
CA GLU A 63 -9.19 -5.54 -3.82
C GLU A 63 -7.86 -4.79 -3.74
N ILE A 64 -6.75 -5.43 -4.17
CA ILE A 64 -5.45 -4.76 -4.25
C ILE A 64 -5.25 -4.24 -5.67
N ILE A 65 -5.22 -2.90 -5.82
CA ILE A 65 -5.05 -2.22 -7.10
C ILE A 65 -3.60 -1.78 -7.24
N ASP A 66 -2.92 -2.26 -8.29
CA ASP A 66 -1.51 -1.98 -8.55
C ASP A 66 -1.33 -0.75 -9.46
N PHE A 67 -0.51 0.19 -9.01
CA PHE A 67 -0.15 1.40 -9.74
C PHE A 67 1.36 1.43 -10.01
N GLN A 68 1.77 2.25 -10.99
CA GLN A 68 3.18 2.46 -11.30
C GLN A 68 3.83 3.46 -10.32
N GLY A 69 4.03 3.04 -9.06
CA GLY A 69 4.71 3.83 -8.03
C GLY A 69 3.79 4.48 -7.01
N GLY A 70 4.33 4.73 -5.81
CA GLY A 70 3.59 5.17 -4.64
C GLY A 70 2.87 6.52 -4.78
N SER A 71 3.39 7.46 -5.57
CA SER A 71 2.69 8.73 -5.81
C SER A 71 1.39 8.55 -6.58
N ARG A 72 1.30 7.57 -7.48
CA ARG A 72 0.08 7.27 -8.21
C ARG A 72 -0.95 6.56 -7.34
N SER A 73 -0.50 5.62 -6.51
CA SER A 73 -1.39 4.96 -5.53
C SER A 73 -1.93 5.96 -4.49
N LEU A 74 -1.12 6.91 -4.05
CA LEU A 74 -1.57 8.01 -3.19
C LEU A 74 -2.65 8.86 -3.88
N GLN A 75 -2.45 9.22 -5.15
CA GLN A 75 -3.44 9.97 -5.92
C GLN A 75 -4.77 9.23 -6.06
N ALA A 76 -4.77 7.90 -6.16
CA ALA A 76 -5.98 7.09 -6.19
C ALA A 76 -6.82 7.24 -4.92
N VAL A 77 -6.18 7.28 -3.74
CA VAL A 77 -6.88 7.51 -2.46
C VAL A 77 -7.38 8.94 -2.34
N VAL A 78 -6.54 9.92 -2.67
CA VAL A 78 -6.94 11.34 -2.66
C VAL A 78 -8.11 11.61 -3.61
N GLY A 79 -8.13 10.94 -4.77
CA GLY A 79 -9.22 11.02 -5.76
C GLY A 79 -10.44 10.14 -5.47
N GLY A 80 -10.45 9.38 -4.37
CA GLY A 80 -11.56 8.52 -3.97
C GLY A 80 -11.74 7.24 -4.79
N SER A 81 -10.74 6.84 -5.60
CA SER A 81 -10.78 5.59 -6.37
C SER A 81 -10.23 4.38 -5.58
N ALA A 82 -9.60 4.62 -4.43
CA ALA A 82 -9.21 3.62 -3.45
C ALA A 82 -9.43 4.14 -2.03
N ASP A 83 -9.60 3.23 -1.08
CA ASP A 83 -9.90 3.55 0.32
C ASP A 83 -8.63 3.71 1.15
N VAL A 84 -7.63 2.87 0.84
CA VAL A 84 -6.36 2.78 1.58
C VAL A 84 -5.20 2.80 0.60
N VAL A 85 -4.10 3.46 0.97
CA VAL A 85 -2.83 3.35 0.28
C VAL A 85 -1.83 2.61 1.15
N SER A 86 -1.23 1.54 0.62
CA SER A 86 -0.02 0.98 1.19
C SER A 86 1.17 1.68 0.53
N GLY A 87 1.87 2.50 1.30
CA GLY A 87 2.91 3.38 0.79
C GLY A 87 3.86 3.85 1.90
N ALA A 88 4.75 4.74 1.56
CA ALA A 88 5.74 5.24 2.48
C ALA A 88 5.19 6.37 3.37
N PHE A 89 5.68 6.44 4.62
CA PHE A 89 5.17 7.36 5.64
C PHE A 89 5.32 8.84 5.28
N GLU A 90 6.35 9.20 4.52
CA GLU A 90 6.58 10.58 4.08
C GLU A 90 5.43 11.14 3.23
N HIS A 91 4.63 10.30 2.60
CA HIS A 91 3.41 10.73 1.92
C HIS A 91 2.40 11.35 2.88
N THR A 92 2.27 10.80 4.09
CA THR A 92 1.41 11.34 5.15
C THR A 92 1.84 12.77 5.52
N LEU A 93 3.15 12.99 5.70
CA LEU A 93 3.70 14.30 6.00
C LEU A 93 3.50 15.30 4.86
N ALA A 94 3.75 14.85 3.62
CA ALA A 94 3.59 15.69 2.42
C ALA A 94 2.12 16.11 2.20
N MET A 95 1.16 15.24 2.52
CA MET A 95 -0.26 15.53 2.41
C MET A 95 -0.72 16.49 3.49
N GLN A 96 -0.27 16.31 4.74
CA GLN A 96 -0.56 17.24 5.83
C GLN A 96 -0.03 18.65 5.53
N ALA A 97 1.17 18.76 4.98
CA ALA A 97 1.73 20.04 4.55
C ALA A 97 0.89 20.76 3.48
N ARG A 98 0.03 20.02 2.78
CA ARG A 98 -0.93 20.54 1.79
C ARG A 98 -2.36 20.72 2.34
N GLY A 99 -2.54 20.57 3.66
CA GLY A 99 -3.84 20.69 4.31
C GLY A 99 -4.75 19.47 4.13
N GLN A 100 -4.23 18.34 3.65
CA GLN A 100 -4.97 17.10 3.50
C GLN A 100 -4.62 16.13 4.63
N ALA A 101 -5.58 15.85 5.51
CA ALA A 101 -5.38 14.93 6.61
C ALA A 101 -5.28 13.48 6.10
N MET A 102 -4.17 12.82 6.44
CA MET A 102 -3.99 11.38 6.24
C MET A 102 -3.45 10.77 7.53
N GLN A 103 -3.91 9.56 7.85
CA GLN A 103 -3.50 8.84 9.03
C GLN A 103 -2.85 7.52 8.63
N ALA A 104 -1.64 7.26 9.14
CA ALA A 104 -1.02 5.94 9.08
C ALA A 104 -1.56 5.09 10.25
N PHE A 105 -1.96 3.85 9.97
CA PHE A 105 -2.53 2.94 10.97
C PHE A 105 -1.86 1.57 11.02
N VAL A 106 -1.06 1.21 10.01
CA VAL A 106 -0.28 -0.04 9.97
C VAL A 106 1.16 0.25 9.58
N LEU A 107 2.11 -0.30 10.33
CA LEU A 107 3.53 -0.30 9.99
C LEU A 107 3.89 -1.59 9.26
N GLN A 108 4.00 -1.53 7.94
CA GLN A 108 4.34 -2.67 7.09
C GLN A 108 5.85 -2.96 7.06
N GLY A 109 6.68 -1.94 7.16
CA GLY A 109 8.15 -2.06 7.17
C GLY A 109 8.82 -0.91 7.91
N ARG A 110 9.96 -1.18 8.54
CA ARG A 110 10.70 -0.20 9.37
C ARG A 110 11.83 0.51 8.64
N ALA A 111 12.12 0.11 7.39
CA ALA A 111 13.20 0.66 6.58
C ALA A 111 12.73 0.91 5.15
N PRO A 112 13.39 1.82 4.41
CA PRO A 112 13.03 2.16 3.04
C PRO A 112 13.07 1.00 2.05
N GLN A 113 13.88 -0.04 2.30
CA GLN A 113 14.06 -1.23 1.43
C GLN A 113 14.36 -0.87 -0.05
N CYS A 114 15.05 0.26 -0.26
CA CYS A 114 15.42 0.75 -1.57
C CYS A 114 16.94 0.68 -1.75
N VAL A 115 17.39 0.31 -2.95
CA VAL A 115 18.79 0.33 -3.35
C VAL A 115 18.97 1.40 -4.41
N PHE A 116 19.97 2.26 -4.23
CA PHE A 116 20.43 3.19 -5.25
C PHE A 116 21.61 2.53 -6.00
N ALA A 117 21.40 2.18 -7.25
CA ALA A 117 22.37 1.43 -8.05
C ALA A 117 22.76 2.22 -9.31
N VAL A 118 24.01 2.01 -9.74
CA VAL A 118 24.53 2.57 -10.99
C VAL A 118 24.78 1.46 -11.98
N SER A 119 24.23 1.58 -13.18
CA SER A 119 24.41 0.60 -14.25
C SER A 119 25.83 0.69 -14.81
N LYS A 120 26.61 -0.39 -14.69
CA LYS A 120 27.93 -0.49 -15.32
C LYS A 120 27.87 -0.48 -16.85
N LYS A 121 26.74 -0.85 -17.44
CA LYS A 121 26.53 -0.81 -18.89
C LYS A 121 26.50 0.62 -19.42
N THR A 122 25.82 1.52 -18.72
CA THR A 122 25.65 2.93 -19.13
C THR A 122 26.68 3.85 -18.52
N MET A 123 27.28 3.47 -17.39
CA MET A 123 28.33 4.22 -16.70
C MET A 123 29.51 3.30 -16.29
N PRO A 124 30.26 2.72 -17.26
CA PRO A 124 31.34 1.76 -16.96
C PRO A 124 32.46 2.40 -16.12
N ASN A 125 32.68 3.68 -16.25
CA ASN A 125 33.74 4.44 -15.58
C ASN A 125 33.26 5.19 -14.33
N PHE A 126 32.08 4.82 -13.75
CA PHE A 126 31.58 5.43 -12.53
C PHE A 126 32.58 5.25 -11.37
N LYS A 127 33.00 6.35 -10.76
CA LYS A 127 33.96 6.39 -9.65
C LYS A 127 33.38 7.01 -8.39
N SER A 128 32.51 8.00 -8.53
CA SER A 128 31.97 8.76 -7.41
C SER A 128 30.57 9.30 -7.71
N MET A 129 29.87 9.74 -6.69
CA MET A 129 28.55 10.33 -6.82
C MET A 129 28.54 11.59 -7.72
N SER A 130 29.65 12.34 -7.78
CA SER A 130 29.76 13.51 -8.66
C SER A 130 29.56 13.19 -10.14
N ASP A 131 29.85 11.96 -10.55
CA ASP A 131 29.69 11.50 -11.93
C ASP A 131 28.21 11.43 -12.36
N LEU A 132 27.29 11.54 -11.40
CA LEU A 132 25.85 11.54 -11.65
C LEU A 132 25.33 12.90 -12.13
N LYS A 133 26.11 13.99 -12.03
CA LYS A 133 25.71 15.31 -12.55
C LYS A 133 25.41 15.21 -14.06
N GLY A 134 24.28 15.78 -14.47
CA GLY A 134 23.78 15.72 -15.84
C GLY A 134 23.19 14.36 -16.26
N LYS A 135 23.10 13.38 -15.35
CA LYS A 135 22.61 12.04 -15.69
C LYS A 135 21.10 11.92 -15.43
N LYS A 136 20.52 10.88 -16.05
CA LYS A 136 19.12 10.48 -15.81
C LYS A 136 19.08 9.46 -14.68
N ILE A 137 18.20 9.68 -13.71
CA ILE A 137 18.00 8.81 -12.56
C ILE A 137 16.58 8.23 -12.62
N GLY A 138 16.49 6.91 -12.71
CA GLY A 138 15.23 6.18 -12.71
C GLY A 138 14.63 6.13 -11.30
N VAL A 139 13.35 6.49 -11.19
CA VAL A 139 12.54 6.38 -9.97
C VAL A 139 11.23 5.69 -10.32
N THR A 140 10.53 5.09 -9.37
CA THR A 140 9.26 4.40 -9.68
C THR A 140 8.26 5.38 -10.31
N ALA A 141 8.12 6.57 -9.73
CA ALA A 141 7.42 7.70 -10.32
C ALA A 141 7.94 9.01 -9.69
N PRO A 142 7.90 10.15 -10.37
CA PRO A 142 8.14 11.45 -9.76
C PRO A 142 7.20 11.67 -8.55
N GLY A 143 7.75 12.14 -7.42
CA GLY A 143 6.99 12.32 -6.18
C GLY A 143 6.79 11.05 -5.35
N SER A 144 7.31 9.90 -5.77
CA SER A 144 7.29 8.66 -4.97
C SER A 144 8.42 8.65 -3.93
N SER A 145 8.39 7.67 -3.00
CA SER A 145 9.45 7.47 -2.00
C SER A 145 10.82 7.23 -2.63
N SER A 146 10.89 6.47 -3.72
CA SER A 146 12.16 6.28 -4.46
C SER A 146 12.73 7.60 -4.97
N HIS A 147 11.88 8.55 -5.39
CA HIS A 147 12.31 9.89 -5.77
C HIS A 147 12.82 10.68 -4.57
N ALA A 148 12.11 10.68 -3.44
CA ALA A 148 12.52 11.36 -2.21
C ALA A 148 13.86 10.80 -1.68
N ILE A 149 14.04 9.48 -1.68
CA ILE A 149 15.28 8.82 -1.27
C ILE A 149 16.44 9.19 -2.21
N ALA A 150 16.22 9.20 -3.53
CA ALA A 150 17.23 9.61 -4.49
C ALA A 150 17.69 11.06 -4.26
N ILE A 151 16.75 11.98 -4.03
CA ILE A 151 17.07 13.39 -3.67
C ILE A 151 17.90 13.45 -2.40
N PHE A 152 17.52 12.69 -1.36
CA PHE A 152 18.26 12.66 -0.10
C PHE A 152 19.70 12.18 -0.28
N ILE A 153 19.91 11.08 -1.03
CA ILE A 153 21.23 10.52 -1.33
C ILE A 153 22.08 11.52 -2.12
N LEU A 154 21.51 12.16 -3.14
CA LEU A 154 22.22 13.15 -3.96
C LEU A 154 22.64 14.35 -3.16
N ARG A 155 21.74 14.92 -2.33
CA ARG A 155 22.07 16.07 -1.47
C ARG A 155 23.17 15.75 -0.47
N ASN A 156 23.16 14.58 0.12
CA ASN A 156 24.25 14.13 1.01
C ASN A 156 25.59 14.01 0.27
N ALA A 157 25.58 13.83 -1.04
CA ALA A 157 26.76 13.81 -1.90
C ALA A 157 27.08 15.19 -2.53
N GLY A 158 26.41 16.28 -2.10
CA GLY A 158 26.62 17.63 -2.62
C GLY A 158 26.10 17.85 -4.04
N ILE A 159 25.11 17.08 -4.46
CA ILE A 159 24.46 17.19 -5.78
C ILE A 159 23.02 17.71 -5.57
N GLU A 160 22.72 18.84 -6.20
CA GLU A 160 21.37 19.37 -6.14
C GLU A 160 20.41 18.61 -7.10
N PRO A 161 19.14 18.46 -6.75
CA PRO A 161 18.16 17.79 -7.63
C PRO A 161 18.09 18.36 -9.05
N LYS A 162 18.36 19.65 -9.23
CA LYS A 162 18.41 20.33 -10.52
C LYS A 162 19.58 19.90 -11.41
N ASP A 163 20.61 19.31 -10.81
CA ASP A 163 21.82 18.87 -11.52
C ASP A 163 21.62 17.49 -12.19
N VAL A 164 20.46 16.87 -12.02
CA VAL A 164 20.11 15.56 -12.60
C VAL A 164 18.71 15.61 -13.22
N SER A 165 18.35 14.59 -14.00
CA SER A 165 17.01 14.43 -14.56
C SER A 165 16.35 13.19 -13.96
N PHE A 166 15.19 13.34 -13.29
CA PHE A 166 14.44 12.19 -12.80
C PHE A 166 13.45 11.68 -13.86
N ILE A 167 13.46 10.37 -14.10
CA ILE A 167 12.55 9.70 -15.03
C ILE A 167 11.75 8.62 -14.29
N GLY A 168 10.44 8.55 -14.56
CA GLY A 168 9.59 7.48 -14.04
C GLY A 168 9.80 6.20 -14.85
N VAL A 169 10.29 5.15 -14.21
CA VAL A 169 10.56 3.84 -14.83
C VAL A 169 9.62 2.73 -14.34
N GLY A 170 8.69 3.08 -13.44
CA GLY A 170 7.79 2.11 -12.82
C GLY A 170 8.48 1.26 -11.75
N ALA A 171 7.79 0.22 -11.33
CA ALA A 171 8.20 -0.69 -10.25
C ALA A 171 8.43 -2.13 -10.77
N SER A 172 8.73 -2.30 -12.03
CA SER A 172 8.91 -3.59 -12.68
C SER A 172 10.36 -3.84 -13.09
N ALA A 173 10.62 -5.00 -13.70
CA ALA A 173 11.91 -5.34 -14.30
C ALA A 173 12.41 -4.30 -15.32
N ALA A 174 11.52 -3.51 -15.92
CA ALA A 174 11.87 -2.39 -16.79
C ALA A 174 12.69 -1.29 -16.08
N ALA A 175 12.66 -1.22 -14.75
CA ALA A 175 13.49 -0.30 -13.98
C ALA A 175 14.98 -0.68 -13.99
N VAL A 176 15.31 -1.93 -14.34
CA VAL A 176 16.66 -2.49 -14.32
C VAL A 176 17.25 -2.62 -15.74
N ALA A 177 16.42 -2.57 -16.76
CA ALA A 177 16.80 -2.63 -18.17
C ALA A 177 17.39 -1.30 -18.66
#